data_3df5f8e658e568f0fad4943e728cea40
#
_entry.id   3df5f8e658e568f0fad4943e728cea40
#
_cell.length_a   1.000
_cell.length_b   1.000
_cell.length_c   1.000
_cell.angle_alpha   90.00
_cell.angle_beta   90.00
_cell.angle_gamma   90.00
#
_symmetry.space_group_name_H-M   'P 1'
#
loop_
_entity.id
_entity.type
_entity.pdbx_description
1 polymer ?
#
loop_
_entity_poly.entity_id
_entity_poly.type
_entity_poly.pdbx_seq_one_letter_code
_entity_poly.pdbx_strand_id
1 'polypeptide(L)'
;MLVVILLASTALGLESINQMFGTMLAFIPTLIAGIVIVILGMILGEFVRGLILASAGSVSGVPTVAKMAKGAVVVIAVFMALQQVGVAEEIVTAAFTLTLGAVALAVGLAFGLGNRDLAGEITRRWYEEGRRRDRRRTDRQGPNTPPGDEPPMLD
;
A
#
# COMPACT_ATOMS: atom_id res chain seq x y z
N MET A 1 24.71 35.46 -19.61
CA MET A 1 25.91 35.37 -18.74
C MET A 1 26.55 33.99 -18.76
N LEU A 2 25.88 32.91 -18.39
CA LEU A 2 26.46 31.52 -18.38
C LEU A 2 27.05 31.10 -19.73
N VAL A 3 26.35 31.37 -20.83
CA VAL A 3 26.80 31.00 -22.20
C VAL A 3 28.09 31.75 -22.60
N VAL A 4 28.23 33.01 -22.17
CA VAL A 4 29.45 33.82 -22.44
C VAL A 4 30.63 33.25 -21.67
N ILE A 5 30.42 32.84 -20.41
CA ILE A 5 31.47 32.22 -19.58
C ILE A 5 31.87 30.88 -20.17
N LEU A 6 30.91 30.10 -20.64
CA LEU A 6 31.18 28.80 -21.31
C LEU A 6 32.03 28.96 -22.55
N LEU A 7 31.71 29.94 -23.41
CA LEU A 7 32.47 30.23 -24.62
C LEU A 7 33.89 30.74 -24.28
N ALA A 8 34.04 31.59 -23.27
CA ALA A 8 35.32 32.05 -22.81
C ALA A 8 36.19 30.93 -22.21
N SER A 9 35.58 30.01 -21.46
CA SER A 9 36.27 28.85 -20.90
C SER A 9 36.76 27.88 -21.98
N THR A 10 35.94 27.67 -23.03
CA THR A 10 36.31 26.84 -24.18
C THR A 10 37.53 27.43 -24.92
N ALA A 11 37.54 28.74 -25.09
CA ALA A 11 38.66 29.44 -25.75
C ALA A 11 39.98 29.40 -24.94
N LEU A 12 39.88 29.24 -23.60
CA LEU A 12 41.03 29.13 -22.69
C LEU A 12 41.51 27.70 -22.47
N GLY A 13 40.87 26.70 -23.08
CA GLY A 13 41.25 25.26 -22.98
C GLY A 13 41.01 24.67 -21.59
N LEU A 14 40.16 25.26 -20.77
CA LEU A 14 39.82 24.79 -19.41
C LEU A 14 38.70 23.72 -19.47
N GLU A 15 39.05 22.52 -19.93
CA GLU A 15 38.16 21.35 -20.10
C GLU A 15 37.32 21.06 -18.85
N SER A 16 37.97 21.12 -17.67
CA SER A 16 37.31 20.84 -16.40
C SER A 16 36.20 21.86 -16.04
N ILE A 17 36.37 23.10 -16.43
CA ILE A 17 35.39 24.17 -16.19
C ILE A 17 34.18 23.99 -17.12
N ASN A 18 34.45 23.62 -18.40
CA ASN A 18 33.40 23.32 -19.35
C ASN A 18 32.49 22.14 -18.91
N GLN A 19 33.10 21.09 -18.36
CA GLN A 19 32.34 19.96 -17.81
C GLN A 19 31.47 20.37 -16.63
N MET A 20 31.98 21.19 -15.71
CA MET A 20 31.18 21.70 -14.58
C MET A 20 29.99 22.53 -15.04
N PHE A 21 30.18 23.46 -16.01
CA PHE A 21 29.08 24.24 -16.59
C PHE A 21 28.09 23.35 -17.36
N GLY A 22 28.57 22.36 -18.10
CA GLY A 22 27.73 21.38 -18.80
C GLY A 22 26.82 20.62 -17.84
N THR A 23 27.37 20.15 -16.71
CA THR A 23 26.60 19.46 -15.67
C THR A 23 25.56 20.39 -15.03
N MET A 24 25.92 21.64 -14.73
CA MET A 24 24.98 22.64 -14.19
C MET A 24 23.82 22.95 -15.16
N LEU A 25 24.11 23.05 -16.47
CA LEU A 25 23.08 23.27 -17.48
C LEU A 25 22.16 22.06 -17.63
N ALA A 26 22.71 20.83 -17.54
CA ALA A 26 21.94 19.60 -17.57
C ALA A 26 21.02 19.42 -16.36
N PHE A 27 21.31 20.11 -15.24
CA PHE A 27 20.48 20.07 -14.04
C PHE A 27 19.13 20.78 -14.21
N ILE A 28 19.04 21.79 -15.07
CA ILE A 28 17.81 22.57 -15.28
C ILE A 28 16.66 21.70 -15.82
N PRO A 29 16.84 20.87 -16.87
CA PRO A 29 15.79 19.97 -17.34
C PRO A 29 15.34 18.96 -16.29
N THR A 30 16.25 18.41 -15.51
CA THR A 30 15.92 17.43 -14.45
C THR A 30 15.11 18.06 -13.32
N LEU A 31 15.41 19.30 -12.97
CA LEU A 31 14.64 20.07 -11.99
C LEU A 31 13.20 20.32 -12.48
N ILE A 32 13.05 20.72 -13.75
CA ILE A 32 11.73 20.91 -14.38
C ILE A 32 10.95 19.60 -14.36
N ALA A 33 11.57 18.47 -14.72
CA ALA A 33 10.95 17.16 -14.66
C ALA A 33 10.49 16.80 -13.24
N GLY A 34 11.29 17.08 -12.22
CA GLY A 34 10.91 16.88 -10.82
C GLY A 34 9.67 17.69 -10.42
N ILE A 35 9.61 18.96 -10.82
CA ILE A 35 8.45 19.82 -10.57
C ILE A 35 7.19 19.27 -11.25
N VAL A 36 7.29 18.81 -12.49
CA VAL A 36 6.17 18.19 -13.24
C VAL A 36 5.67 16.95 -12.52
N ILE A 37 6.57 16.10 -12.00
CA ILE A 37 6.20 14.90 -11.23
C ILE A 37 5.39 15.28 -9.98
N VAL A 38 5.80 16.32 -9.24
CA VAL A 38 5.05 16.78 -8.05
C VAL A 38 3.66 17.29 -8.43
N ILE A 39 3.56 18.07 -9.50
CA ILE A 39 2.27 18.59 -9.97
C ILE A 39 1.34 17.44 -10.36
N LEU A 40 1.84 16.48 -11.14
CA LEU A 40 1.07 15.28 -11.51
C LEU A 40 0.66 14.47 -10.28
N GLY A 41 1.55 14.33 -9.30
CA GLY A 41 1.27 13.67 -8.03
C GLY A 41 0.15 14.34 -7.23
N MET A 42 0.11 15.67 -7.21
CA MET A 42 -0.98 16.41 -6.57
C MET A 42 -2.32 16.20 -7.28
N ILE A 43 -2.33 16.20 -8.60
CA ILE A 43 -3.53 15.96 -9.41
C ILE A 43 -4.04 14.53 -9.19
N LEU A 44 -3.15 13.53 -9.26
CA LEU A 44 -3.48 12.13 -8.99
C LEU A 44 -3.97 11.92 -7.56
N GLY A 45 -3.35 12.58 -6.58
CA GLY A 45 -3.77 12.53 -5.19
C GLY A 45 -5.20 13.08 -4.98
N GLU A 46 -5.54 14.18 -5.65
CA GLU A 46 -6.92 14.71 -5.60
C GLU A 46 -7.91 13.79 -6.31
N PHE A 47 -7.51 13.20 -7.42
CA PHE A 47 -8.32 12.22 -8.15
C PHE A 47 -8.63 10.99 -7.27
N VAL A 48 -7.62 10.40 -6.63
CA VAL A 48 -7.78 9.26 -5.71
C VAL A 48 -8.70 9.63 -4.54
N ARG A 49 -8.51 10.83 -3.97
CA ARG A 49 -9.42 11.34 -2.92
C ARG A 49 -10.86 11.42 -3.41
N GLY A 50 -11.07 11.94 -4.61
CA GLY A 50 -12.40 12.04 -5.23
C GLY A 50 -13.04 10.67 -5.44
N LEU A 51 -12.28 9.67 -5.92
CA LEU A 51 -12.76 8.31 -6.10
C LEU A 51 -13.22 7.67 -4.77
N ILE A 52 -12.41 7.84 -3.71
CA ILE A 52 -12.76 7.30 -2.39
C ILE A 52 -14.05 7.93 -1.86
N LEU A 53 -14.18 9.24 -1.98
CA LEU A 53 -15.39 9.96 -1.54
C LEU A 53 -16.63 9.56 -2.35
N ALA A 54 -16.47 9.34 -3.65
CA ALA A 54 -17.58 8.92 -4.52
C ALA A 54 -18.03 7.48 -4.25
N SER A 55 -17.08 6.58 -3.91
CA SER A 55 -17.35 5.14 -3.73
C SER A 55 -17.96 4.80 -2.36
N ALA A 56 -17.69 5.59 -1.33
CA ALA A 56 -17.97 5.21 0.05
C ALA A 56 -19.24 5.88 0.64
N GLY A 57 -19.97 6.69 -0.14
CA GLY A 57 -21.20 7.35 0.31
C GLY A 57 -21.00 8.24 1.55
N SER A 58 -22.04 8.35 2.39
CA SER A 58 -22.07 9.23 3.57
C SER A 58 -21.55 8.59 4.87
N VAL A 59 -20.65 7.61 4.79
CA VAL A 59 -20.12 6.94 6.00
C VAL A 59 -19.16 7.86 6.75
N SER A 60 -19.40 8.06 8.05
CA SER A 60 -18.53 8.84 8.93
C SER A 60 -17.13 8.20 9.00
N GLY A 61 -16.07 8.99 8.67
CA GLY A 61 -14.68 8.53 8.65
C GLY A 61 -14.07 8.44 7.25
N VAL A 62 -14.85 8.29 6.19
CA VAL A 62 -14.38 8.27 4.80
C VAL A 62 -13.57 9.51 4.41
N PRO A 63 -13.94 10.75 4.82
CA PRO A 63 -13.14 11.93 4.50
C PRO A 63 -11.72 11.87 5.06
N THR A 64 -11.52 11.23 6.21
CA THR A 64 -10.21 11.07 6.83
C THR A 64 -9.36 10.08 6.04
N VAL A 65 -9.91 8.94 5.65
CA VAL A 65 -9.24 7.93 4.82
C VAL A 65 -8.88 8.51 3.46
N ALA A 66 -9.79 9.26 2.84
CA ALA A 66 -9.56 9.92 1.55
C ALA A 66 -8.41 10.95 1.62
N LYS A 67 -8.32 11.73 2.72
CA LYS A 67 -7.19 12.65 2.96
C LYS A 67 -5.87 11.90 3.16
N MET A 68 -5.87 10.81 3.90
CA MET A 68 -4.69 9.98 4.10
C MET A 68 -4.21 9.36 2.79
N ALA A 69 -5.11 8.84 1.96
CA ALA A 69 -4.79 8.29 0.65
C ALA A 69 -4.18 9.35 -0.27
N LYS A 70 -4.78 10.56 -0.34
CA LYS A 70 -4.18 11.70 -1.06
C LYS A 70 -2.77 12.01 -0.55
N GLY A 71 -2.60 12.10 0.78
CA GLY A 71 -1.31 12.37 1.40
C GLY A 71 -0.26 11.33 1.00
N ALA A 72 -0.60 10.05 1.01
CA ALA A 72 0.29 8.97 0.60
C ALA A 72 0.74 9.11 -0.86
N VAL A 73 -0.18 9.41 -1.79
CA VAL A 73 0.15 9.63 -3.21
C VAL A 73 1.08 10.82 -3.38
N VAL A 74 0.82 11.93 -2.69
CA VAL A 74 1.69 13.13 -2.76
C VAL A 74 3.07 12.85 -2.19
N VAL A 75 3.18 12.14 -1.07
CA VAL A 75 4.48 11.75 -0.50
C VAL A 75 5.29 10.90 -1.48
N ILE A 76 4.68 9.91 -2.12
CA ILE A 76 5.34 9.09 -3.14
C ILE A 76 5.82 9.98 -4.30
N ALA A 77 4.98 10.89 -4.80
CA ALA A 77 5.35 11.80 -5.89
C ALA A 77 6.53 12.71 -5.53
N VAL A 78 6.59 13.21 -4.28
CA VAL A 78 7.74 14.00 -3.79
C VAL A 78 9.01 13.16 -3.78
N PHE A 79 8.98 11.92 -3.29
CA PHE A 79 10.15 11.05 -3.33
C PHE A 79 10.61 10.75 -4.77
N MET A 80 9.67 10.49 -5.69
CA MET A 80 9.99 10.32 -7.11
C MET A 80 10.62 11.57 -7.72
N ALA A 81 10.12 12.77 -7.37
CA ALA A 81 10.67 14.02 -7.83
C ALA A 81 12.10 14.25 -7.30
N LEU A 82 12.37 13.91 -6.03
CA LEU A 82 13.72 13.98 -5.47
C LEU A 82 14.69 13.03 -6.19
N GLN A 83 14.27 11.83 -6.49
CA GLN A 83 15.06 10.87 -7.28
C GLN A 83 15.33 11.41 -8.70
N GLN A 84 14.33 12.03 -9.35
CA GLN A 84 14.48 12.62 -10.68
C GLN A 84 15.55 13.71 -10.71
N VAL A 85 15.66 14.50 -9.64
CA VAL A 85 16.68 15.55 -9.53
C VAL A 85 18.10 15.01 -9.34
N GLY A 86 18.24 13.73 -8.94
CA GLY A 86 19.54 13.06 -8.79
C GLY A 86 20.38 13.58 -7.61
N VAL A 87 19.76 14.32 -6.68
CA VAL A 87 20.46 14.81 -5.48
C VAL A 87 20.38 13.74 -4.40
N ALA A 88 21.54 13.24 -3.98
CA ALA A 88 21.67 12.25 -2.91
C ALA A 88 20.74 11.02 -3.09
N GLU A 89 20.70 10.47 -4.30
CA GLU A 89 19.79 9.36 -4.71
C GLU A 89 19.80 8.19 -3.73
N GLU A 90 20.98 7.82 -3.23
CA GLU A 90 21.13 6.73 -2.24
C GLU A 90 20.42 7.05 -0.92
N ILE A 91 20.55 8.28 -0.43
CA ILE A 91 19.91 8.73 0.83
C ILE A 91 18.40 8.80 0.67
N VAL A 92 17.93 9.34 -0.46
CA VAL A 92 16.50 9.44 -0.79
C VAL A 92 15.88 8.04 -0.91
N THR A 93 16.54 7.14 -1.62
CA THR A 93 16.08 5.75 -1.79
C THR A 93 16.06 5.00 -0.45
N ALA A 94 17.10 5.15 0.37
CA ALA A 94 17.13 4.54 1.69
C ALA A 94 16.03 5.09 2.61
N ALA A 95 15.86 6.41 2.66
CA ALA A 95 14.82 7.06 3.44
C ALA A 95 13.42 6.63 3.00
N PHE A 96 13.16 6.54 1.69
CA PHE A 96 11.90 6.06 1.13
C PHE A 96 11.62 4.61 1.53
N THR A 97 12.60 3.72 1.33
CA THR A 97 12.46 2.30 1.64
C THR A 97 12.21 2.07 3.13
N LEU A 98 12.95 2.76 4.00
CA LEU A 98 12.76 2.66 5.45
C LEU A 98 11.40 3.20 5.88
N THR A 99 10.98 4.34 5.35
CA THR A 99 9.68 4.94 5.66
C THR A 99 8.53 4.05 5.19
N LEU A 100 8.61 3.56 3.95
CA LEU A 100 7.59 2.68 3.39
C LEU A 100 7.55 1.34 4.14
N GLY A 101 8.71 0.79 4.49
CA GLY A 101 8.84 -0.43 5.30
C GLY A 101 8.23 -0.24 6.70
N ALA A 102 8.50 0.87 7.37
CA ALA A 102 7.92 1.18 8.68
C ALA A 102 6.39 1.30 8.61
N VAL A 103 5.86 1.99 7.59
CA VAL A 103 4.41 2.11 7.35
C VAL A 103 3.79 0.76 7.06
N ALA A 104 4.41 -0.04 6.19
CA ALA A 104 3.92 -1.38 5.86
C ALA A 104 3.88 -2.31 7.09
N LEU A 105 4.91 -2.28 7.93
CA LEU A 105 4.94 -3.02 9.19
C LEU A 105 3.87 -2.52 10.15
N ALA A 106 3.71 -1.21 10.31
CA ALA A 106 2.69 -0.62 11.19
C ALA A 106 1.28 -1.04 10.76
N VAL A 107 0.97 -0.96 9.46
CA VAL A 107 -0.31 -1.39 8.89
C VAL A 107 -0.49 -2.89 9.05
N GLY A 108 0.52 -3.69 8.70
CA GLY A 108 0.49 -5.15 8.83
C GLY A 108 0.23 -5.60 10.28
N LEU A 109 0.90 -4.98 11.26
CA LEU A 109 0.69 -5.27 12.67
C LEU A 109 -0.68 -4.79 13.16
N ALA A 110 -1.12 -3.60 12.74
CA ALA A 110 -2.43 -3.07 13.13
C ALA A 110 -3.57 -3.98 12.65
N PHE A 111 -3.52 -4.43 11.39
CA PHE A 111 -4.51 -5.36 10.84
C PHE A 111 -4.34 -6.78 11.40
N GLY A 112 -3.11 -7.26 11.55
CA GLY A 112 -2.82 -8.60 12.07
C GLY A 112 -3.27 -8.77 13.52
N LEU A 113 -2.98 -7.80 14.38
CA LEU A 113 -3.38 -7.83 15.79
C LEU A 113 -4.85 -7.42 15.99
N GLY A 114 -5.34 -6.42 15.21
CA GLY A 114 -6.70 -5.92 15.34
C GLY A 114 -7.78 -6.91 14.89
N ASN A 115 -7.46 -7.81 13.96
CA ASN A 115 -8.42 -8.82 13.47
C ASN A 115 -8.31 -10.18 14.19
N ARG A 116 -7.48 -10.30 15.21
CA ARG A 116 -7.27 -11.55 15.92
C ARG A 116 -8.57 -12.10 16.54
N ASP A 117 -9.38 -11.23 17.10
CA ASP A 117 -10.65 -11.60 17.74
C ASP A 117 -11.71 -12.00 16.69
N LEU A 118 -11.75 -11.29 15.56
CA LEU A 118 -12.65 -11.61 14.44
C LEU A 118 -12.31 -12.97 13.80
N ALA A 119 -11.02 -13.24 13.60
CA ALA A 119 -10.55 -14.52 13.08
C ALA A 119 -10.91 -15.67 14.03
N GLY A 120 -10.77 -15.45 15.35
CA GLY A 120 -11.18 -16.40 16.38
C GLY A 120 -12.68 -16.68 16.38
N GLU A 121 -13.51 -15.65 16.21
CA GLU A 121 -14.97 -15.80 16.20
C GLU A 121 -15.48 -16.53 14.95
N ILE A 122 -14.91 -16.23 13.76
CA ILE A 122 -15.25 -16.93 12.51
C ILE A 122 -14.88 -18.41 12.61
N THR A 123 -13.69 -18.73 13.10
CA THR A 123 -13.23 -20.11 13.28
C THR A 123 -14.11 -20.86 14.27
N ARG A 124 -14.54 -20.22 15.35
CA ARG A 124 -15.43 -20.80 16.35
C ARG A 124 -16.82 -21.11 15.80
N ARG A 125 -17.40 -20.21 15.01
CA ARG A 125 -18.70 -20.41 14.33
C ARG A 125 -18.64 -21.60 13.37
N TRP A 126 -17.59 -21.74 12.58
CA TRP A 126 -17.41 -22.87 11.68
C TRP A 126 -17.30 -24.20 12.42
N TYR A 127 -16.60 -24.21 13.55
CA TYR A 127 -16.46 -25.40 14.38
C TYR A 127 -17.80 -25.80 15.05
N GLU A 128 -18.58 -24.83 15.48
CA GLU A 128 -19.91 -25.08 16.08
C GLU A 128 -20.95 -25.54 15.06
N GLU A 129 -20.92 -25.02 13.84
CA GLU A 129 -21.79 -25.49 12.75
C GLU A 129 -21.46 -26.91 12.32
N GLY A 130 -20.18 -27.27 12.24
CA GLY A 130 -19.75 -28.64 11.98
C GLY A 130 -20.28 -29.62 13.04
N ARG A 131 -20.15 -29.25 14.32
CA ARG A 131 -20.64 -30.07 15.45
C ARG A 131 -22.15 -30.22 15.48
N ARG A 132 -22.91 -29.21 15.06
CA ARG A 132 -24.39 -29.31 14.98
C ARG A 132 -24.85 -30.22 13.85
N ARG A 133 -24.11 -30.30 12.74
CA ARG A 133 -24.38 -31.21 11.64
C ARG A 133 -24.14 -32.68 12.04
N ASP A 134 -23.07 -32.94 12.77
CA ASP A 134 -22.78 -34.30 13.27
C ASP A 134 -23.83 -34.80 14.27
N ARG A 135 -24.24 -33.97 15.23
CA ARG A 135 -25.33 -34.32 16.17
C ARG A 135 -26.64 -34.63 15.47
N ARG A 136 -27.02 -33.86 14.46
CA ARG A 136 -28.24 -34.12 13.68
C ARG A 136 -28.15 -35.42 12.85
N ARG A 137 -26.95 -35.83 12.45
CA ARG A 137 -26.73 -37.12 11.80
C ARG A 137 -26.89 -38.31 12.76
N THR A 138 -26.34 -38.16 13.96
CA THR A 138 -26.44 -39.18 15.01
C THR A 138 -27.89 -39.36 15.50
N ASP A 139 -28.62 -38.23 15.68
CA ASP A 139 -30.05 -38.27 16.04
C ASP A 139 -30.96 -38.84 14.95
N ARG A 140 -30.60 -38.76 13.67
CA ARG A 140 -31.33 -39.35 12.55
C ARG A 140 -31.02 -40.85 12.34
N GLN A 141 -29.90 -41.35 12.86
CA GLN A 141 -29.49 -42.74 12.77
C GLN A 141 -30.01 -43.59 13.94
N GLY A 142 -30.83 -43.05 14.82
CA GLY A 142 -31.44 -43.79 15.92
C GLY A 142 -30.46 -44.62 16.74
N PRO A 143 -30.72 -45.00 17.96
CA PRO A 143 -29.88 -45.97 18.65
C PRO A 143 -29.83 -47.25 17.80
N ASN A 144 -28.59 -47.70 17.45
CA ASN A 144 -28.34 -48.96 16.80
C ASN A 144 -28.94 -50.04 17.69
N THR A 145 -30.18 -50.34 17.45
CA THR A 145 -30.77 -51.59 17.94
C THR A 145 -30.17 -52.69 17.07
N PRO A 146 -29.36 -53.60 17.60
CA PRO A 146 -28.86 -54.72 16.82
C PRO A 146 -30.06 -55.51 16.32
N PRO A 147 -30.07 -56.01 15.04
CA PRO A 147 -31.14 -56.87 14.53
C PRO A 147 -31.02 -58.20 15.22
N GLY A 148 -31.79 -58.43 16.27
CA GLY A 148 -31.73 -59.71 16.97
C GLY A 148 -32.63 -59.88 18.17
N ASP A 149 -33.24 -58.85 18.73
CA ASP A 149 -34.17 -59.01 19.88
C ASP A 149 -35.63 -58.73 19.45
N GLU A 150 -36.16 -59.53 18.51
CA GLU A 150 -37.58 -59.68 18.43
C GLU A 150 -38.01 -60.74 19.51
N PRO A 151 -38.89 -60.32 20.46
CA PRO A 151 -39.44 -61.30 21.42
C PRO A 151 -40.23 -62.40 20.63
N PRO A 152 -40.10 -63.67 21.00
CA PRO A 152 -40.83 -64.77 20.32
C PRO A 152 -42.33 -64.54 20.43
N MET A 153 -43.01 -64.52 19.29
CA MET A 153 -44.47 -64.58 19.22
C MET A 153 -44.95 -65.85 19.91
N LEU A 154 -45.57 -65.67 21.09
CA LEU A 154 -46.30 -66.80 21.73
C LEU A 154 -47.65 -66.91 21.08
N ASP A 155 -47.86 -68.07 20.47
CA ASP A 155 -49.17 -68.59 20.01
C ASP A 155 -50.15 -68.86 21.16
#